data_a89bf2515cb4ee627c7893cc90b734ae
#
_entry.id   a89bf2515cb4ee627c7893cc90b734ae
#
_cell.length_a   1.000
_cell.length_b   1.000
_cell.length_c   1.000
_cell.angle_alpha   90.00
_cell.angle_beta   90.00
_cell.angle_gamma   90.00
#
_symmetry.space_group_name_H-M   'P 1'
#
loop_
_entity.id
_entity.type
_entity.pdbx_description
1 polymer ?
#
loop_
_entity_poly.entity_id
_entity_poly.type
_entity_poly.pdbx_seq_one_letter_code
_entity_poly.pdbx_strand_id
1 'polypeptide(L)'
;ITSAYNLLVHLVHQSSDADVFLPRICTYLAKPITTSPQFGPTLAISILTTIFNTLSSNDASRYHVLLAVVAVIRQSGSGIAFEALKPQLSSQLPTWLSAWELESDDTRKLHVAIAEAATAAGDEDLAQTHIVQALETIDTADVSKPEARELAVRALATALRRSTVFDFTPLTASDAVQALRSSDSTLFDLLEIFTSDTLDAYETFVAATPLASISGGVLAESGDALQTKMRLLTLTSLASSTPSRSLPYATIASALRVPASDVEMWVIDTIRAGLVEGKLSQLKSEFLVHRATYRVFGEKQWSEVQGRLMVWRRSLESVLSVIRSERERFAREGIQAAADQEANANRNGNGDRRRIQPAQPQREVEVSAE
;
A
#
# COMPACT_ATOMS: atom_id res chain seq x y z
N ILE A 1 2.27 -39.85 -16.32
CA ILE A 1 2.15 -39.30 -14.95
C ILE A 1 0.88 -38.46 -14.84
N THR A 2 0.69 -37.43 -15.66
CA THR A 2 -0.49 -36.53 -15.64
C THR A 2 -1.82 -37.30 -15.75
N SER A 3 -1.94 -38.25 -16.69
CA SER A 3 -3.18 -39.02 -16.84
C SER A 3 -3.51 -39.89 -15.61
N ALA A 4 -2.49 -40.43 -14.94
CA ALA A 4 -2.68 -41.21 -13.72
C ALA A 4 -3.13 -40.32 -12.55
N TYR A 5 -2.56 -39.13 -12.42
CA TYR A 5 -2.98 -38.15 -11.39
C TYR A 5 -4.38 -37.60 -11.66
N ASN A 6 -4.72 -37.33 -12.93
CA ASN A 6 -6.07 -36.87 -13.27
C ASN A 6 -7.12 -37.93 -12.93
N LEU A 7 -6.82 -39.21 -13.19
CA LEU A 7 -7.69 -40.31 -12.78
C LEU A 7 -7.80 -40.41 -11.25
N LEU A 8 -6.68 -40.28 -10.54
CA LEU A 8 -6.64 -40.29 -9.07
C LEU A 8 -7.50 -39.17 -8.50
N VAL A 9 -7.36 -37.94 -9.03
CA VAL A 9 -8.15 -36.77 -8.61
C VAL A 9 -9.64 -37.00 -8.87
N HIS A 10 -9.99 -37.57 -10.03
CA HIS A 10 -11.39 -37.90 -10.33
C HIS A 10 -11.96 -38.91 -9.35
N LEU A 11 -11.20 -39.93 -8.98
CA LEU A 11 -11.60 -40.92 -7.97
C LEU A 11 -11.76 -40.31 -6.58
N VAL A 12 -10.86 -39.38 -6.21
CA VAL A 12 -10.93 -38.67 -4.92
C VAL A 12 -12.19 -37.81 -4.86
N HIS A 13 -12.54 -37.11 -5.95
CA HIS A 13 -13.78 -36.34 -5.99
C HIS A 13 -15.05 -37.17 -5.85
N GLN A 14 -15.00 -38.44 -6.20
CA GLN A 14 -16.11 -39.36 -6.00
C GLN A 14 -16.12 -40.01 -4.60
N SER A 15 -15.06 -39.85 -3.86
CA SER A 15 -14.94 -40.37 -2.49
C SER A 15 -15.61 -39.46 -1.47
N SER A 16 -16.14 -40.01 -0.40
CA SER A 16 -16.64 -39.26 0.77
C SER A 16 -15.55 -38.56 1.55
N ASP A 17 -14.29 -38.97 1.40
CA ASP A 17 -13.15 -38.52 2.20
C ASP A 17 -12.18 -37.65 1.37
N ALA A 18 -12.70 -36.86 0.42
CA ALA A 18 -11.91 -35.99 -0.46
C ALA A 18 -10.99 -35.03 0.34
N ASP A 19 -11.50 -34.49 1.43
CA ASP A 19 -10.78 -33.55 2.31
C ASP A 19 -9.54 -34.15 2.99
N VAL A 20 -9.50 -35.49 3.16
CA VAL A 20 -8.35 -36.20 3.73
C VAL A 20 -7.31 -36.54 2.67
N PHE A 21 -7.76 -36.89 1.47
CA PHE A 21 -6.87 -37.34 0.39
C PHE A 21 -6.22 -36.19 -0.37
N LEU A 22 -6.94 -35.08 -0.61
CA LEU A 22 -6.43 -33.94 -1.37
C LEU A 22 -5.18 -33.32 -0.75
N PRO A 23 -5.12 -33.03 0.56
CA PRO A 23 -3.91 -32.47 1.18
C PRO A 23 -2.70 -33.40 1.04
N ARG A 24 -2.92 -34.71 1.11
CA ARG A 24 -1.85 -35.71 0.93
C ARG A 24 -1.33 -35.71 -0.49
N ILE A 25 -2.21 -35.70 -1.48
CA ILE A 25 -1.83 -35.61 -2.91
C ILE A 25 -1.04 -34.32 -3.16
N CYS A 26 -1.51 -33.18 -2.66
CA CYS A 26 -0.83 -31.91 -2.77
C CYS A 26 0.57 -31.94 -2.14
N THR A 27 0.71 -32.56 -0.96
CA THR A 27 2.01 -32.73 -0.29
C THR A 27 2.98 -33.60 -1.10
N TYR A 28 2.50 -34.65 -1.77
CA TYR A 28 3.33 -35.46 -2.64
C TYR A 28 3.73 -34.74 -3.92
N LEU A 29 2.82 -34.00 -4.54
CA LEU A 29 3.09 -33.17 -5.73
C LEU A 29 4.02 -32.00 -5.46
N ALA A 30 4.02 -31.48 -4.24
CA ALA A 30 4.96 -30.46 -3.79
C ALA A 30 6.40 -30.96 -3.66
N LYS A 31 6.62 -32.28 -3.60
CA LYS A 31 7.99 -32.85 -3.57
C LYS A 31 8.57 -32.95 -4.98
N PRO A 32 9.92 -32.87 -5.14
CA PRO A 32 10.55 -33.01 -6.44
C PRO A 32 10.24 -34.37 -7.09
N ILE A 33 9.77 -34.35 -8.33
CA ILE A 33 9.50 -35.58 -9.08
C ILE A 33 10.81 -36.14 -9.59
N THR A 34 11.34 -37.16 -8.92
CA THR A 34 12.65 -37.77 -9.20
C THR A 34 12.74 -38.46 -10.57
N THR A 35 11.61 -38.94 -11.09
CA THR A 35 11.53 -39.61 -12.40
C THR A 35 11.65 -38.68 -13.60
N SER A 36 11.47 -37.37 -13.42
CA SER A 36 11.57 -36.35 -14.47
C SER A 36 12.07 -35.02 -13.89
N PRO A 37 13.35 -34.89 -13.57
CA PRO A 37 13.88 -33.71 -12.89
C PRO A 37 13.67 -32.42 -13.65
N GLN A 38 13.80 -32.44 -14.99
CA GLN A 38 13.67 -31.24 -15.83
C GLN A 38 12.23 -30.77 -15.99
N PHE A 39 11.27 -31.69 -16.12
CA PHE A 39 9.86 -31.38 -16.37
C PHE A 39 8.97 -31.56 -15.12
N GLY A 40 9.54 -32.03 -14.04
CA GLY A 40 8.82 -32.31 -12.80
C GLY A 40 8.00 -31.13 -12.28
N PRO A 41 8.58 -29.95 -12.11
CA PRO A 41 7.86 -28.78 -11.62
C PRO A 41 6.71 -28.37 -12.56
N THR A 42 6.93 -28.36 -13.87
CA THR A 42 5.90 -28.02 -14.85
C THR A 42 4.73 -29.01 -14.85
N LEU A 43 5.04 -30.31 -14.72
CA LEU A 43 4.03 -31.35 -14.61
C LEU A 43 3.24 -31.22 -13.31
N ALA A 44 3.92 -30.98 -12.19
CA ALA A 44 3.28 -30.77 -10.89
C ALA A 44 2.34 -29.56 -10.91
N ILE A 45 2.78 -28.42 -11.44
CA ILE A 45 1.97 -27.20 -11.58
C ILE A 45 0.75 -27.48 -12.47
N SER A 46 0.93 -28.18 -13.61
CA SER A 46 -0.19 -28.52 -14.51
C SER A 46 -1.25 -29.38 -13.83
N ILE A 47 -0.84 -30.38 -13.05
CA ILE A 47 -1.76 -31.23 -12.30
C ILE A 47 -2.47 -30.43 -11.20
N LEU A 48 -1.72 -29.65 -10.42
CA LEU A 48 -2.26 -28.82 -9.34
C LEU A 48 -3.24 -27.77 -9.87
N THR A 49 -2.94 -27.15 -11.02
CA THR A 49 -3.84 -26.21 -11.68
C THR A 49 -5.15 -26.90 -12.12
N THR A 50 -5.04 -28.13 -12.61
CA THR A 50 -6.24 -28.91 -12.97
C THR A 50 -7.09 -29.21 -11.73
N ILE A 51 -6.47 -29.61 -10.62
CA ILE A 51 -7.15 -29.83 -9.34
C ILE A 51 -7.82 -28.53 -8.88
N PHE A 52 -7.09 -27.41 -8.88
CA PHE A 52 -7.62 -26.12 -8.47
C PHE A 52 -8.85 -25.69 -9.24
N ASN A 53 -8.86 -25.93 -10.55
CA ASN A 53 -9.97 -25.56 -11.43
C ASN A 53 -11.17 -26.53 -11.35
N THR A 54 -10.97 -27.76 -10.89
CA THR A 54 -12.06 -28.73 -10.70
C THR A 54 -12.80 -28.54 -9.38
N LEU A 55 -12.14 -27.98 -8.37
CA LEU A 55 -12.74 -27.66 -7.07
C LEU A 55 -13.67 -26.45 -7.17
N SER A 56 -14.73 -26.41 -6.38
CA SER A 56 -15.61 -25.24 -6.31
C SER A 56 -14.86 -24.01 -5.76
N SER A 57 -15.34 -22.80 -6.10
CA SER A 57 -14.66 -21.56 -5.67
C SER A 57 -14.60 -21.38 -4.15
N ASN A 58 -15.58 -21.94 -3.44
CA ASN A 58 -15.72 -21.81 -1.98
C ASN A 58 -15.16 -23.01 -1.21
N ASP A 59 -14.52 -23.94 -1.89
CA ASP A 59 -13.97 -25.14 -1.26
C ASP A 59 -12.64 -24.81 -0.56
N ALA A 60 -12.59 -25.00 0.75
CA ALA A 60 -11.39 -24.78 1.57
C ALA A 60 -10.21 -25.67 1.14
N SER A 61 -10.47 -26.81 0.48
CA SER A 61 -9.39 -27.68 -0.04
C SER A 61 -8.52 -26.99 -1.09
N ARG A 62 -9.01 -25.91 -1.75
CA ARG A 62 -8.21 -25.07 -2.65
C ARG A 62 -6.99 -24.44 -1.98
N TYR A 63 -7.07 -24.17 -0.67
CA TYR A 63 -5.94 -23.69 0.11
C TYR A 63 -4.73 -24.62 0.03
N HIS A 64 -4.96 -25.93 0.22
CA HIS A 64 -3.88 -26.93 0.15
C HIS A 64 -3.27 -27.00 -1.24
N VAL A 65 -4.08 -26.84 -2.27
CA VAL A 65 -3.61 -26.84 -3.67
C VAL A 65 -2.76 -25.59 -3.95
N LEU A 66 -3.23 -24.40 -3.53
CA LEU A 66 -2.48 -23.16 -3.71
C LEU A 66 -1.14 -23.21 -2.96
N LEU A 67 -1.14 -23.70 -1.72
CA LEU A 67 0.06 -23.88 -0.92
C LEU A 67 1.07 -24.80 -1.63
N ALA A 68 0.60 -25.92 -2.23
CA ALA A 68 1.44 -26.82 -3.00
C ALA A 68 1.98 -26.16 -4.28
N VAL A 69 1.16 -25.36 -5.00
CA VAL A 69 1.62 -24.61 -6.19
C VAL A 69 2.76 -23.66 -5.81
N VAL A 70 2.57 -22.87 -4.75
CA VAL A 70 3.58 -21.94 -4.26
C VAL A 70 4.85 -22.66 -3.85
N ALA A 71 4.73 -23.82 -3.17
CA ALA A 71 5.88 -24.62 -2.77
C ALA A 71 6.68 -25.17 -3.98
N VAL A 72 5.98 -25.63 -5.04
CA VAL A 72 6.63 -26.10 -6.29
C VAL A 72 7.33 -24.95 -7.00
N ILE A 73 6.70 -23.80 -7.10
CA ILE A 73 7.30 -22.60 -7.71
C ILE A 73 8.56 -22.18 -6.96
N ARG A 74 8.51 -22.14 -5.62
CA ARG A 74 9.67 -21.82 -4.78
C ARG A 74 10.82 -22.79 -5.01
N GLN A 75 10.54 -24.10 -5.03
CA GLN A 75 11.57 -25.13 -5.21
C GLN A 75 12.17 -25.13 -6.63
N SER A 76 11.37 -24.80 -7.64
CA SER A 76 11.85 -24.72 -9.02
C SER A 76 12.77 -23.53 -9.29
N GLY A 77 12.74 -22.49 -8.44
CA GLY A 77 13.45 -21.24 -8.65
C GLY A 77 13.02 -20.49 -9.92
N SER A 78 11.89 -20.86 -10.50
CA SER A 78 11.41 -20.30 -11.76
C SER A 78 10.73 -18.94 -11.53
N GLY A 79 11.44 -17.84 -11.73
CA GLY A 79 10.87 -16.50 -11.70
C GLY A 79 9.70 -16.33 -12.68
N ILE A 80 9.75 -16.98 -13.85
CA ILE A 80 8.67 -16.92 -14.86
C ILE A 80 7.37 -17.53 -14.34
N ALA A 81 7.44 -18.65 -13.63
CA ALA A 81 6.25 -19.29 -13.07
C ALA A 81 5.65 -18.43 -11.95
N PHE A 82 6.48 -17.76 -11.17
CA PHE A 82 6.04 -16.83 -10.13
C PHE A 82 5.40 -15.58 -10.73
N GLU A 83 6.01 -14.98 -11.75
CA GLU A 83 5.44 -13.82 -12.47
C GLU A 83 4.08 -14.12 -13.10
N ALA A 84 3.85 -15.35 -13.58
CA ALA A 84 2.55 -15.77 -14.09
C ALA A 84 1.48 -15.89 -12.98
N LEU A 85 1.89 -16.22 -11.74
CA LEU A 85 0.98 -16.32 -10.59
C LEU A 85 0.67 -14.96 -9.93
N LYS A 86 1.62 -14.03 -9.99
CA LYS A 86 1.55 -12.71 -9.32
C LYS A 86 0.25 -11.92 -9.58
N PRO A 87 -0.28 -11.77 -10.82
CA PRO A 87 -1.53 -11.05 -11.05
C PRO A 87 -2.73 -11.68 -10.34
N GLN A 88 -2.74 -13.00 -10.22
CA GLN A 88 -3.82 -13.73 -9.53
C GLN A 88 -3.72 -13.55 -8.02
N LEU A 89 -2.52 -13.59 -7.45
CA LEU A 89 -2.28 -13.31 -6.04
C LEU A 89 -2.71 -11.89 -5.67
N SER A 90 -2.36 -10.89 -6.49
CA SER A 90 -2.69 -9.50 -6.19
C SER A 90 -4.18 -9.19 -6.30
N SER A 91 -4.91 -9.81 -7.24
CA SER A 91 -6.31 -9.49 -7.52
C SER A 91 -7.32 -10.42 -6.84
N GLN A 92 -7.00 -11.71 -6.73
CA GLN A 92 -7.98 -12.73 -6.33
C GLN A 92 -7.75 -13.29 -4.92
N LEU A 93 -6.52 -13.22 -4.39
CA LEU A 93 -6.21 -13.79 -3.07
C LEU A 93 -7.12 -13.26 -1.95
N PRO A 94 -7.44 -11.96 -1.82
CA PRO A 94 -8.35 -11.48 -0.78
C PRO A 94 -9.75 -12.10 -0.89
N THR A 95 -10.24 -12.27 -2.13
CA THR A 95 -11.55 -12.91 -2.38
C THR A 95 -11.52 -14.39 -2.04
N TRP A 96 -10.43 -15.09 -2.34
CA TRP A 96 -10.27 -16.50 -1.99
C TRP A 96 -10.20 -16.73 -0.49
N LEU A 97 -9.40 -15.92 0.23
CA LEU A 97 -9.28 -16.01 1.69
C LEU A 97 -10.64 -15.80 2.38
N SER A 98 -11.42 -14.83 1.91
CA SER A 98 -12.76 -14.59 2.46
C SER A 98 -13.76 -15.71 2.13
N ALA A 99 -13.61 -16.39 0.97
CA ALA A 99 -14.48 -17.48 0.56
C ALA A 99 -14.15 -18.82 1.23
N TRP A 100 -12.88 -19.04 1.59
CA TRP A 100 -12.43 -20.29 2.21
C TRP A 100 -12.57 -20.31 3.72
N GLU A 101 -12.83 -19.14 4.37
CA GLU A 101 -13.01 -19.00 5.83
C GLU A 101 -11.92 -19.71 6.64
N LEU A 102 -10.64 -19.50 6.24
CA LEU A 102 -9.50 -20.18 6.84
C LEU A 102 -9.25 -19.70 8.28
N GLU A 103 -8.67 -20.58 9.08
CA GLU A 103 -8.11 -20.21 10.39
C GLU A 103 -6.92 -19.24 10.23
N SER A 104 -6.69 -18.41 11.25
CA SER A 104 -5.58 -17.43 11.27
C SER A 104 -4.23 -18.08 11.01
N ASP A 105 -4.00 -19.26 11.56
CA ASP A 105 -2.75 -20.02 11.39
C ASP A 105 -2.51 -20.48 9.96
N ASP A 106 -3.55 -20.92 9.26
CA ASP A 106 -3.44 -21.38 7.88
C ASP A 106 -3.30 -20.20 6.91
N THR A 107 -4.01 -19.12 7.18
CA THR A 107 -3.83 -17.85 6.46
C THR A 107 -2.39 -17.35 6.60
N ARG A 108 -1.84 -17.38 7.81
CA ARG A 108 -0.44 -17.02 8.08
C ARG A 108 0.55 -17.89 7.31
N LYS A 109 0.37 -19.22 7.35
CA LYS A 109 1.22 -20.15 6.59
C LYS A 109 1.21 -19.86 5.10
N LEU A 110 0.05 -19.54 4.53
CA LEU A 110 -0.07 -19.20 3.13
C LEU A 110 0.69 -17.92 2.80
N HIS A 111 0.50 -16.85 3.58
CA HIS A 111 1.22 -15.60 3.37
C HIS A 111 2.74 -15.77 3.51
N VAL A 112 3.21 -16.53 4.49
CA VAL A 112 4.64 -16.84 4.65
C VAL A 112 5.17 -17.64 3.45
N ALA A 113 4.43 -18.64 2.97
CA ALA A 113 4.84 -19.42 1.80
C ALA A 113 4.93 -18.55 0.53
N ILE A 114 3.97 -17.66 0.31
CA ILE A 114 4.00 -16.71 -0.81
C ILE A 114 5.19 -15.74 -0.68
N ALA A 115 5.45 -15.23 0.51
CA ALA A 115 6.59 -14.36 0.77
C ALA A 115 7.93 -15.04 0.49
N GLU A 116 8.06 -16.31 0.85
CA GLU A 116 9.26 -17.12 0.56
C GLU A 116 9.43 -17.39 -0.95
N ALA A 117 8.33 -17.65 -1.65
CA ALA A 117 8.36 -17.83 -3.09
C ALA A 117 8.70 -16.52 -3.82
N ALA A 118 8.16 -15.40 -3.37
CA ALA A 118 8.47 -14.07 -3.88
C ALA A 118 9.95 -13.71 -3.65
N THR A 119 10.50 -14.00 -2.47
CA THR A 119 11.92 -13.81 -2.18
C THR A 119 12.80 -14.66 -3.10
N ALA A 120 12.43 -15.93 -3.33
CA ALA A 120 13.15 -16.83 -4.24
C ALA A 120 13.09 -16.37 -5.70
N ALA A 121 12.01 -15.67 -6.10
CA ALA A 121 11.83 -15.08 -7.42
C ALA A 121 12.50 -13.71 -7.57
N GLY A 122 13.00 -13.10 -6.48
CA GLY A 122 13.61 -11.76 -6.47
C GLY A 122 12.60 -10.61 -6.34
N ASP A 123 11.32 -10.89 -6.11
CA ASP A 123 10.28 -9.88 -5.86
C ASP A 123 10.16 -9.60 -4.36
N GLU A 124 11.08 -8.79 -3.88
CA GLU A 124 11.12 -8.47 -2.45
C GLU A 124 9.97 -7.55 -2.01
N ASP A 125 9.38 -6.73 -2.90
CA ASP A 125 8.25 -5.85 -2.55
C ASP A 125 7.01 -6.67 -2.21
N LEU A 126 6.71 -7.65 -3.03
CA LEU A 126 5.62 -8.57 -2.79
C LEU A 126 5.89 -9.44 -1.54
N ALA A 127 7.14 -9.90 -1.38
CA ALA A 127 7.54 -10.65 -0.18
C ALA A 127 7.28 -9.86 1.10
N GLN A 128 7.69 -8.58 1.15
CA GLN A 128 7.45 -7.71 2.30
C GLN A 128 5.96 -7.50 2.57
N THR A 129 5.17 -7.27 1.52
CA THR A 129 3.71 -7.10 1.65
C THR A 129 3.07 -8.32 2.31
N HIS A 130 3.41 -9.53 1.85
CA HIS A 130 2.87 -10.76 2.43
C HIS A 130 3.41 -11.06 3.83
N ILE A 131 4.64 -10.68 4.15
CA ILE A 131 5.15 -10.80 5.53
C ILE A 131 4.36 -9.90 6.49
N VAL A 132 4.05 -8.66 6.08
CA VAL A 132 3.22 -7.75 6.89
C VAL A 132 1.80 -8.32 7.06
N GLN A 133 1.19 -8.82 5.98
CA GLN A 133 -0.11 -9.49 6.08
C GLN A 133 -0.08 -10.73 6.99
N ALA A 134 1.00 -11.51 6.96
CA ALA A 134 1.17 -12.62 7.89
C ALA A 134 1.25 -12.16 9.36
N LEU A 135 1.89 -11.01 9.63
CA LEU A 135 1.92 -10.44 10.99
C LEU A 135 0.54 -9.98 11.46
N GLU A 136 -0.29 -9.44 10.58
CA GLU A 136 -1.65 -9.02 10.88
C GLU A 136 -2.58 -10.19 11.28
N THR A 137 -2.23 -11.42 10.91
CA THR A 137 -3.00 -12.62 11.28
C THR A 137 -2.62 -13.18 12.66
N ILE A 138 -1.63 -12.60 13.36
CA ILE A 138 -1.20 -13.07 14.67
C ILE A 138 -2.13 -12.52 15.75
N ASP A 139 -2.84 -13.41 16.43
CA ASP A 139 -3.68 -13.04 17.55
C ASP A 139 -2.84 -12.62 18.77
N THR A 140 -3.38 -11.74 19.60
CA THR A 140 -2.72 -11.25 20.83
C THR A 140 -2.28 -12.37 21.79
N ALA A 141 -2.98 -13.51 21.77
CA ALA A 141 -2.63 -14.68 22.57
C ALA A 141 -1.35 -15.40 22.06
N ASP A 142 -1.07 -15.29 20.77
CA ASP A 142 0.00 -15.99 20.08
C ASP A 142 1.29 -15.18 19.91
N VAL A 143 1.24 -13.91 20.29
CA VAL A 143 2.37 -12.96 20.19
C VAL A 143 3.63 -13.46 20.91
N SER A 144 3.49 -14.19 22.00
CA SER A 144 4.60 -14.73 22.80
C SER A 144 5.24 -15.99 22.21
N LYS A 145 4.68 -16.55 21.13
CA LYS A 145 5.24 -17.74 20.48
C LYS A 145 6.55 -17.42 19.76
N PRO A 146 7.52 -18.36 19.75
CA PRO A 146 8.81 -18.17 19.08
C PRO A 146 8.64 -17.91 17.56
N GLU A 147 7.63 -18.52 16.94
CA GLU A 147 7.32 -18.34 15.52
C GLU A 147 6.87 -16.90 15.20
N ALA A 148 6.05 -16.30 16.06
CA ALA A 148 5.62 -14.90 15.93
C ALA A 148 6.80 -13.94 16.06
N ARG A 149 7.69 -14.20 17.03
CA ARG A 149 8.93 -13.43 17.21
C ARG A 149 9.84 -13.54 15.98
N GLU A 150 10.08 -14.74 15.47
CA GLU A 150 10.92 -14.94 14.29
C GLU A 150 10.37 -14.22 13.07
N LEU A 151 9.05 -14.29 12.86
CA LEU A 151 8.38 -13.60 11.78
C LEU A 151 8.49 -12.06 11.93
N ALA A 152 8.32 -11.54 13.15
CA ALA A 152 8.45 -10.12 13.44
C ALA A 152 9.89 -9.61 13.22
N VAL A 153 10.90 -10.35 13.67
CA VAL A 153 12.32 -10.04 13.43
C VAL A 153 12.62 -10.05 11.93
N ARG A 154 12.15 -11.06 11.20
CA ARG A 154 12.35 -11.17 9.76
C ARG A 154 11.68 -10.01 9.01
N ALA A 155 10.44 -9.67 9.35
CA ALA A 155 9.70 -8.57 8.76
C ALA A 155 10.42 -7.23 8.95
N LEU A 156 10.85 -6.98 10.18
CA LEU A 156 11.52 -5.74 10.55
C LEU A 156 12.91 -5.63 9.89
N ALA A 157 13.70 -6.68 9.93
CA ALA A 157 15.00 -6.71 9.28
C ALA A 157 14.90 -6.51 7.77
N THR A 158 13.91 -7.13 7.11
CA THR A 158 13.67 -6.95 5.68
C THR A 158 13.24 -5.53 5.38
N ALA A 159 12.30 -4.96 6.14
CA ALA A 159 11.84 -3.61 5.97
C ALA A 159 12.97 -2.57 6.16
N LEU A 160 13.83 -2.76 7.14
CA LEU A 160 14.98 -1.89 7.39
C LEU A 160 16.02 -1.94 6.26
N ARG A 161 16.36 -3.14 5.79
CA ARG A 161 17.34 -3.34 4.69
C ARG A 161 16.90 -2.73 3.38
N ARG A 162 15.62 -2.74 3.08
CA ARG A 162 15.10 -2.30 1.79
C ARG A 162 15.12 -0.79 1.67
N SER A 163 15.69 -0.29 0.57
CA SER A 163 15.75 1.14 0.26
C SER A 163 14.40 1.75 -0.16
N THR A 164 13.42 0.91 -0.51
CA THR A 164 12.09 1.35 -1.01
C THR A 164 11.04 1.48 0.09
N VAL A 165 11.24 0.84 1.25
CA VAL A 165 10.28 0.83 2.35
C VAL A 165 10.61 1.96 3.32
N PHE A 166 9.80 3.00 3.33
CA PHE A 166 9.93 4.16 4.23
C PHE A 166 8.79 4.28 5.24
N ASP A 167 7.68 3.60 4.99
CA ASP A 167 6.54 3.55 5.90
C ASP A 167 6.65 2.33 6.81
N PHE A 168 6.86 2.60 8.10
CA PHE A 168 6.93 1.59 9.15
C PHE A 168 5.63 1.48 9.95
N THR A 169 4.61 2.26 9.61
CA THR A 169 3.32 2.28 10.33
C THR A 169 2.68 0.88 10.44
N PRO A 170 2.61 0.05 9.38
CA PRO A 170 2.04 -1.29 9.49
C PRO A 170 2.81 -2.19 10.46
N LEU A 171 4.14 -2.04 10.51
CA LEU A 171 5.00 -2.81 11.42
C LEU A 171 4.83 -2.34 12.86
N THR A 172 4.80 -1.03 13.10
CA THR A 172 4.63 -0.48 14.45
C THR A 172 3.22 -0.73 15.02
N ALA A 173 2.22 -0.90 14.16
CA ALA A 173 0.85 -1.25 14.57
C ALA A 173 0.69 -2.72 14.95
N SER A 174 1.62 -3.61 14.55
CA SER A 174 1.54 -5.04 14.84
C SER A 174 1.93 -5.36 16.28
N ASP A 175 1.07 -6.09 17.00
CA ASP A 175 1.32 -6.54 18.37
C ASP A 175 2.57 -7.43 18.47
N ALA A 176 2.85 -8.24 17.44
CA ALA A 176 4.03 -9.10 17.40
C ALA A 176 5.33 -8.27 17.33
N VAL A 177 5.33 -7.14 16.62
CA VAL A 177 6.47 -6.22 16.58
C VAL A 177 6.59 -5.45 17.90
N GLN A 178 5.48 -5.06 18.52
CA GLN A 178 5.48 -4.40 19.84
C GLN A 178 6.04 -5.32 20.94
N ALA A 179 5.81 -6.63 20.86
CA ALA A 179 6.38 -7.60 21.79
C ALA A 179 7.91 -7.72 21.69
N LEU A 180 8.52 -7.33 20.57
CA LEU A 180 9.98 -7.27 20.45
C LEU A 180 10.63 -6.27 21.40
N ARG A 181 9.88 -5.29 21.91
CA ARG A 181 10.36 -4.37 22.94
C ARG A 181 10.91 -5.10 24.18
N SER A 182 10.32 -6.24 24.52
CA SER A 182 10.75 -7.04 25.66
C SER A 182 11.75 -8.16 25.31
N SER A 183 11.68 -8.67 24.07
CA SER A 183 12.50 -9.83 23.65
C SER A 183 13.74 -9.47 22.86
N ASP A 184 13.71 -8.40 22.05
CA ASP A 184 14.80 -7.87 21.23
C ASP A 184 14.79 -6.34 21.25
N SER A 185 15.03 -5.74 22.42
CA SER A 185 14.93 -4.29 22.61
C SER A 185 15.80 -3.50 21.62
N THR A 186 17.00 -3.98 21.32
CA THR A 186 17.94 -3.30 20.41
C THR A 186 17.41 -3.17 18.98
N LEU A 187 16.69 -4.19 18.48
CA LEU A 187 16.06 -4.12 17.17
C LEU A 187 14.83 -3.20 17.18
N PHE A 188 14.10 -3.21 18.30
CA PHE A 188 12.96 -2.32 18.48
C PHE A 188 13.38 -0.85 18.61
N ASP A 189 14.44 -0.56 19.38
CA ASP A 189 15.00 0.78 19.49
C ASP A 189 15.47 1.32 18.13
N LEU A 190 16.07 0.45 17.30
CA LEU A 190 16.44 0.81 15.93
C LEU A 190 15.19 1.16 15.10
N LEU A 191 14.10 0.41 15.20
CA LEU A 191 12.84 0.75 14.55
C LEU A 191 12.33 2.13 15.01
N GLU A 192 12.35 2.40 16.31
CA GLU A 192 11.90 3.68 16.88
C GLU A 192 12.71 4.85 16.33
N ILE A 193 14.03 4.70 16.20
CA ILE A 193 14.91 5.68 15.55
C ILE A 193 14.51 5.89 14.08
N PHE A 194 14.24 4.82 13.33
CA PHE A 194 13.81 4.93 11.93
C PHE A 194 12.42 5.52 11.78
N THR A 195 11.56 5.48 12.78
CA THR A 195 10.22 6.06 12.74
C THR A 195 10.19 7.53 13.13
N SER A 196 10.93 7.94 14.16
CA SER A 196 10.78 9.28 14.76
C SER A 196 12.04 10.13 14.73
N ASP A 197 13.23 9.53 14.83
CA ASP A 197 14.45 10.26 15.09
C ASP A 197 15.26 10.66 13.84
N THR A 198 16.35 11.40 14.05
CA THR A 198 17.23 11.91 13.01
C THR A 198 18.54 11.11 12.90
N LEU A 199 19.37 11.48 11.92
CA LEU A 199 20.67 10.85 11.69
C LEU A 199 21.57 10.86 12.93
N ASP A 200 21.51 11.91 13.76
CA ASP A 200 22.34 12.03 14.97
C ASP A 200 22.04 10.92 16.00
N ALA A 201 20.75 10.62 16.21
CA ALA A 201 20.32 9.52 17.07
C ALA A 201 20.77 8.16 16.52
N TYR A 202 20.65 7.95 15.22
CA TYR A 202 21.12 6.74 14.55
C TYR A 202 22.62 6.52 14.70
N GLU A 203 23.44 7.54 14.46
CA GLU A 203 24.90 7.43 14.61
C GLU A 203 25.32 7.18 16.07
N THR A 204 24.65 7.82 17.02
CA THR A 204 24.85 7.57 18.45
C THR A 204 24.52 6.15 18.82
N PHE A 205 23.42 5.62 18.30
CA PHE A 205 23.00 4.24 18.52
C PHE A 205 24.00 3.23 17.93
N VAL A 206 24.41 3.42 16.66
CA VAL A 206 25.38 2.53 16.00
C VAL A 206 26.75 2.56 16.66
N ALA A 207 27.16 3.70 17.21
CA ALA A 207 28.41 3.81 17.98
C ALA A 207 28.33 3.02 19.31
N ALA A 208 27.15 2.97 19.94
CA ALA A 208 26.94 2.22 21.16
C ALA A 208 26.68 0.72 20.92
N THR A 209 25.96 0.38 19.85
CA THR A 209 25.53 -0.99 19.55
C THR A 209 25.88 -1.32 18.10
N PRO A 210 26.91 -2.14 17.86
CA PRO A 210 27.29 -2.56 16.51
C PRO A 210 26.17 -3.33 15.84
N LEU A 211 25.86 -3.04 14.56
CA LEU A 211 24.80 -3.69 13.78
C LEU A 211 24.96 -5.22 13.72
N ALA A 212 26.20 -5.73 13.80
CA ALA A 212 26.48 -7.15 13.84
C ALA A 212 25.98 -7.87 15.12
N SER A 213 25.73 -7.15 16.20
CA SER A 213 25.22 -7.70 17.46
C SER A 213 23.70 -7.75 17.52
N ILE A 214 23.01 -7.05 16.63
CA ILE A 214 21.54 -6.95 16.62
C ILE A 214 20.94 -8.22 16.02
N SER A 215 20.05 -8.88 16.76
CA SER A 215 19.28 -10.08 16.35
C SER A 215 20.10 -11.12 15.57
N GLY A 216 21.29 -11.45 16.09
CA GLY A 216 22.15 -12.48 15.47
C GLY A 216 22.86 -12.04 14.19
N GLY A 217 23.03 -10.73 13.96
CA GLY A 217 23.79 -10.22 12.82
C GLY A 217 23.02 -10.09 11.51
N VAL A 218 21.71 -10.16 11.55
CA VAL A 218 20.86 -10.05 10.35
C VAL A 218 21.07 -8.72 9.59
N LEU A 219 21.52 -7.66 10.28
CA LEU A 219 21.75 -6.34 9.71
C LEU A 219 23.24 -6.00 9.49
N ALA A 220 24.16 -6.96 9.71
CA ALA A 220 25.61 -6.73 9.67
C ALA A 220 26.12 -6.13 8.35
N GLU A 221 25.59 -6.61 7.22
CA GLU A 221 25.98 -6.18 5.86
C GLU A 221 25.20 -4.97 5.34
N SER A 222 24.26 -4.46 6.12
CA SER A 222 23.30 -3.45 5.64
C SER A 222 23.64 -2.02 6.10
N GLY A 223 24.81 -1.80 6.72
CA GLY A 223 25.16 -0.51 7.33
C GLY A 223 25.02 0.68 6.39
N ASP A 224 25.56 0.57 5.17
CA ASP A 224 25.53 1.65 4.17
C ASP A 224 24.09 1.93 3.68
N ALA A 225 23.29 0.86 3.49
CA ALA A 225 21.90 0.99 3.09
C ALA A 225 21.05 1.66 4.19
N LEU A 226 21.27 1.28 5.44
CA LEU A 226 20.61 1.87 6.60
C LEU A 226 20.99 3.35 6.78
N GLN A 227 22.28 3.69 6.63
CA GLN A 227 22.74 5.07 6.72
C GLN A 227 22.16 5.93 5.60
N THR A 228 22.17 5.43 4.36
CA THR A 228 21.55 6.11 3.21
C THR A 228 20.07 6.35 3.46
N LYS A 229 19.33 5.33 3.89
CA LYS A 229 17.91 5.42 4.22
C LYS A 229 17.65 6.45 5.33
N MET A 230 18.48 6.45 6.37
CA MET A 230 18.34 7.39 7.48
C MET A 230 18.60 8.85 7.05
N ARG A 231 19.53 9.09 6.13
CA ARG A 231 19.73 10.41 5.54
C ARG A 231 18.50 10.89 4.77
N LEU A 232 17.89 10.04 3.93
CA LEU A 232 16.67 10.38 3.19
C LEU A 232 15.51 10.71 4.15
N LEU A 233 15.34 9.93 5.22
CA LEU A 233 14.33 10.15 6.25
C LEU A 233 14.60 11.43 7.05
N THR A 234 15.86 11.74 7.37
CA THR A 234 16.23 12.97 8.06
C THR A 234 15.92 14.20 7.21
N LEU A 235 16.24 14.17 5.89
CA LEU A 235 15.88 15.25 4.98
C LEU A 235 14.35 15.42 4.89
N THR A 236 13.63 14.34 4.88
CA THR A 236 12.15 14.36 4.88
C THR A 236 11.59 15.02 6.14
N SER A 237 12.12 14.66 7.30
CA SER A 237 11.75 15.26 8.58
C SER A 237 12.08 16.76 8.63
N LEU A 238 13.25 17.14 8.12
CA LEU A 238 13.66 18.54 8.03
C LEU A 238 12.72 19.32 7.10
N ALA A 239 12.38 18.76 5.94
CA ALA A 239 11.45 19.37 4.98
C ALA A 239 10.05 19.54 5.55
N SER A 240 9.56 18.56 6.32
CA SER A 240 8.22 18.60 6.93
C SER A 240 8.14 19.57 8.12
N SER A 241 9.25 19.76 8.85
CA SER A 241 9.32 20.64 10.03
C SER A 241 9.57 22.12 9.70
N THR A 242 9.92 22.45 8.45
CA THR A 242 10.29 23.82 8.05
C THR A 242 9.05 24.62 7.61
N PRO A 243 8.60 25.64 8.38
CA PRO A 243 7.41 26.41 8.06
C PRO A 243 7.56 27.29 6.81
N SER A 244 8.79 27.78 6.56
CA SER A 244 9.11 28.66 5.42
C SER A 244 9.03 27.95 4.07
N ARG A 245 9.02 26.60 4.06
CA ARG A 245 9.11 25.77 2.85
C ARG A 245 10.35 26.04 1.99
N SER A 246 11.35 26.75 2.53
CA SER A 246 12.63 26.99 1.91
C SER A 246 13.73 26.46 2.82
N LEU A 247 14.55 25.55 2.31
CA LEU A 247 15.64 24.90 3.02
C LEU A 247 16.97 25.29 2.37
N PRO A 248 17.81 26.10 3.06
CA PRO A 248 19.17 26.40 2.60
C PRO A 248 20.03 25.13 2.50
N TYR A 249 20.87 25.04 1.48
CA TYR A 249 21.77 23.89 1.30
C TYR A 249 22.72 23.70 2.50
N ALA A 250 23.17 24.78 3.14
CA ALA A 250 24.00 24.70 4.34
C ALA A 250 23.31 23.96 5.49
N THR A 251 21.99 24.18 5.68
CA THR A 251 21.20 23.48 6.69
C THR A 251 21.05 22.00 6.37
N ILE A 252 20.81 21.67 5.08
CA ILE A 252 20.72 20.27 4.62
C ILE A 252 22.08 19.58 4.79
N ALA A 253 23.18 20.21 4.35
CA ALA A 253 24.52 19.66 4.46
C ALA A 253 24.89 19.33 5.91
N SER A 254 24.58 20.24 6.86
CA SER A 254 24.83 20.03 8.28
C SER A 254 23.98 18.89 8.88
N ALA A 255 22.69 18.83 8.55
CA ALA A 255 21.78 17.81 9.06
C ALA A 255 22.09 16.39 8.51
N LEU A 256 22.52 16.28 7.27
CA LEU A 256 22.89 15.01 6.63
C LEU A 256 24.36 14.62 6.82
N ARG A 257 25.19 15.53 7.34
CA ARG A 257 26.66 15.38 7.46
C ARG A 257 27.30 15.02 6.12
N VAL A 258 26.95 15.78 5.08
CA VAL A 258 27.46 15.61 3.72
C VAL A 258 28.08 16.90 3.20
N PRO A 259 29.03 16.81 2.24
CA PRO A 259 29.56 18.00 1.59
C PRO A 259 28.48 18.82 0.89
N ALA A 260 28.64 20.13 0.82
CA ALA A 260 27.66 20.99 0.15
C ALA A 260 27.50 20.69 -1.34
N SER A 261 28.53 20.12 -1.99
CA SER A 261 28.47 19.64 -3.40
C SER A 261 27.45 18.51 -3.63
N ASP A 262 27.20 17.70 -2.61
CA ASP A 262 26.39 16.48 -2.73
C ASP A 262 24.94 16.70 -2.33
N VAL A 263 24.61 17.88 -1.77
CA VAL A 263 23.27 18.20 -1.27
C VAL A 263 22.20 18.03 -2.39
N GLU A 264 22.48 18.50 -3.60
CA GLU A 264 21.54 18.40 -4.72
C GLU A 264 21.23 16.94 -5.06
N MET A 265 22.25 16.09 -5.04
CA MET A 265 22.08 14.64 -5.28
C MET A 265 21.17 14.01 -4.22
N TRP A 266 21.40 14.31 -2.93
CA TRP A 266 20.56 13.78 -1.85
C TRP A 266 19.12 14.29 -1.91
N VAL A 267 18.89 15.54 -2.32
CA VAL A 267 17.56 16.08 -2.53
C VAL A 267 16.88 15.37 -3.71
N ILE A 268 17.59 15.15 -4.80
CA ILE A 268 17.06 14.42 -5.97
C ILE A 268 16.69 12.98 -5.58
N ASP A 269 17.53 12.30 -4.82
CA ASP A 269 17.27 10.93 -4.38
C ASP A 269 16.06 10.86 -3.43
N THR A 270 15.88 11.88 -2.56
CA THR A 270 14.70 11.98 -1.70
C THR A 270 13.42 12.24 -2.51
N ILE A 271 13.50 13.02 -3.59
CA ILE A 271 12.38 13.24 -4.52
C ILE A 271 12.06 11.94 -5.28
N ARG A 272 13.07 11.23 -5.76
CA ARG A 272 12.90 9.92 -6.44
C ARG A 272 12.28 8.87 -5.53
N ALA A 273 12.62 8.91 -4.25
CA ALA A 273 12.01 8.06 -3.23
C ALA A 273 10.54 8.43 -2.93
N GLY A 274 10.00 9.52 -3.51
CA GLY A 274 8.62 9.97 -3.29
C GLY A 274 8.36 10.58 -1.91
N LEU A 275 9.41 10.85 -1.14
CA LEU A 275 9.30 11.36 0.23
C LEU A 275 9.05 12.87 0.28
N VAL A 276 9.61 13.61 -0.68
CA VAL A 276 9.51 15.06 -0.77
C VAL A 276 9.28 15.48 -2.22
N GLU A 277 8.50 16.52 -2.44
CA GLU A 277 8.33 17.18 -3.74
C GLU A 277 8.78 18.64 -3.63
N GLY A 278 9.49 19.12 -4.64
CA GLY A 278 9.98 20.49 -4.61
C GLY A 278 10.82 20.89 -5.80
N LYS A 279 11.40 22.08 -5.73
CA LYS A 279 12.28 22.66 -6.75
C LYS A 279 13.61 23.08 -6.13
N LEU A 280 14.71 22.75 -6.81
CA LEU A 280 16.04 23.22 -6.45
C LEU A 280 16.29 24.58 -7.08
N SER A 281 16.76 25.53 -6.29
CA SER A 281 17.21 26.84 -6.73
C SER A 281 18.72 26.95 -6.52
N GLN A 282 19.50 26.67 -7.56
CA GLN A 282 20.97 26.76 -7.51
C GLN A 282 21.43 28.20 -7.26
N LEU A 283 20.74 29.19 -7.85
CA LEU A 283 21.08 30.59 -7.68
C LEU A 283 21.02 31.07 -6.22
N LYS A 284 20.01 30.56 -5.46
CA LYS A 284 19.84 30.90 -4.04
C LYS A 284 20.44 29.85 -3.11
N SER A 285 20.93 28.74 -3.66
CA SER A 285 21.38 27.58 -2.88
C SER A 285 20.32 27.10 -1.86
N GLU A 286 19.07 27.00 -2.33
CA GLU A 286 17.91 26.63 -1.53
C GLU A 286 17.08 25.54 -2.22
N PHE A 287 16.50 24.66 -1.40
CA PHE A 287 15.48 23.71 -1.82
C PHE A 287 14.10 24.24 -1.41
N LEU A 288 13.22 24.46 -2.38
CA LEU A 288 11.85 24.92 -2.18
C LEU A 288 10.93 23.70 -2.07
N VAL A 289 10.42 23.42 -0.88
CA VAL A 289 9.58 22.29 -0.56
C VAL A 289 8.12 22.60 -0.95
N HIS A 290 7.53 21.80 -1.84
CA HIS A 290 6.12 21.87 -2.16
C HIS A 290 5.30 20.94 -1.28
N ARG A 291 5.81 19.70 -1.08
CA ARG A 291 5.18 18.66 -0.27
C ARG A 291 6.27 17.84 0.42
N ALA A 292 6.03 17.45 1.65
CA ALA A 292 6.85 16.50 2.39
C ALA A 292 5.94 15.47 3.09
N THR A 293 6.38 14.24 3.13
CA THR A 293 5.69 13.16 3.83
C THR A 293 6.03 13.25 5.33
N TYR A 294 5.02 13.18 6.19
CA TYR A 294 5.26 13.07 7.64
C TYR A 294 5.60 11.63 7.99
N ARG A 295 6.67 11.42 8.74
CA ARG A 295 7.07 10.10 9.24
C ARG A 295 6.19 9.66 10.41
N VAL A 296 5.88 10.60 11.29
CA VAL A 296 4.97 10.39 12.43
C VAL A 296 3.83 11.38 12.31
N PHE A 297 2.62 10.87 12.43
CA PHE A 297 1.41 11.68 12.41
C PHE A 297 0.86 11.80 13.84
N GLY A 298 1.38 12.78 14.59
CA GLY A 298 1.01 13.03 15.97
C GLY A 298 -0.07 14.10 16.14
N GLU A 299 -0.31 14.50 17.37
CA GLU A 299 -1.32 15.47 17.74
C GLU A 299 -1.15 16.85 17.06
N LYS A 300 0.11 17.29 16.89
CA LYS A 300 0.42 18.55 16.20
C LYS A 300 -0.05 18.54 14.74
N GLN A 301 0.21 17.45 14.02
CA GLN A 301 -0.20 17.27 12.63
C GLN A 301 -1.72 17.19 12.50
N TRP A 302 -2.39 16.49 13.42
CA TRP A 302 -3.85 16.46 13.49
C TRP A 302 -4.43 17.85 13.72
N SER A 303 -3.88 18.63 14.64
CA SER A 303 -4.29 20.02 14.89
C SER A 303 -4.11 20.92 13.66
N GLU A 304 -3.00 20.75 12.93
CA GLU A 304 -2.77 21.49 11.67
C GLU A 304 -3.79 21.12 10.60
N VAL A 305 -4.07 19.83 10.39
CA VAL A 305 -5.09 19.35 9.45
C VAL A 305 -6.47 19.88 9.83
N GLN A 306 -6.83 19.83 11.12
CA GLN A 306 -8.08 20.38 11.61
C GLN A 306 -8.19 21.90 11.30
N GLY A 307 -7.11 22.65 11.56
CA GLY A 307 -7.06 24.07 11.24
C GLY A 307 -7.28 24.35 9.75
N ARG A 308 -6.62 23.61 8.87
CA ARG A 308 -6.78 23.73 7.41
C ARG A 308 -8.21 23.38 6.95
N LEU A 309 -8.78 22.32 7.48
CA LEU A 309 -10.17 21.92 7.16
C LEU A 309 -11.17 22.96 7.61
N MET A 310 -10.96 23.58 8.77
CA MET A 310 -11.81 24.67 9.25
C MET A 310 -11.75 25.92 8.35
N VAL A 311 -10.55 26.26 7.85
CA VAL A 311 -10.38 27.35 6.88
C VAL A 311 -11.09 27.03 5.58
N TRP A 312 -10.95 25.82 5.05
CA TRP A 312 -11.65 25.38 3.84
C TRP A 312 -13.16 25.41 4.01
N ARG A 313 -13.67 24.91 5.13
CA ARG A 313 -15.09 24.95 5.45
C ARG A 313 -15.63 26.37 5.41
N ARG A 314 -14.96 27.33 6.07
CA ARG A 314 -15.35 28.75 6.06
C ARG A 314 -15.35 29.33 4.65
N SER A 315 -14.32 29.03 3.86
CA SER A 315 -14.22 29.47 2.47
C SER A 315 -15.38 28.94 1.63
N LEU A 316 -15.70 27.65 1.75
CA LEU A 316 -16.83 27.04 1.05
C LEU A 316 -18.19 27.60 1.51
N GLU A 317 -18.35 27.82 2.81
CA GLU A 317 -19.56 28.47 3.36
C GLU A 317 -19.72 29.88 2.80
N SER A 318 -18.62 30.65 2.68
CA SER A 318 -18.63 31.97 2.05
C SER A 318 -19.06 31.93 0.58
N VAL A 319 -18.46 31.01 -0.21
CA VAL A 319 -18.82 30.84 -1.63
C VAL A 319 -20.29 30.42 -1.78
N LEU A 320 -20.74 29.46 -0.95
CA LEU A 320 -22.15 29.05 -0.96
C LEU A 320 -23.11 30.17 -0.61
N SER A 321 -22.74 31.05 0.34
CA SER A 321 -23.59 32.22 0.68
C SER A 321 -23.70 33.16 -0.50
N VAL A 322 -22.62 33.44 -1.22
CA VAL A 322 -22.64 34.28 -2.44
C VAL A 322 -23.51 33.65 -3.53
N ILE A 323 -23.34 32.35 -3.80
CA ILE A 323 -24.14 31.63 -4.80
C ILE A 323 -25.63 31.69 -4.44
N ARG A 324 -25.98 31.49 -3.17
CA ARG A 324 -27.37 31.56 -2.70
C ARG A 324 -27.95 32.96 -2.87
N SER A 325 -27.20 34.00 -2.49
CA SER A 325 -27.66 35.39 -2.64
C SER A 325 -27.86 35.77 -4.09
N GLU A 326 -26.94 35.40 -4.98
CA GLU A 326 -27.07 35.63 -6.41
C GLU A 326 -28.26 34.87 -7.02
N ARG A 327 -28.45 33.61 -6.63
CA ARG A 327 -29.62 32.82 -7.07
C ARG A 327 -30.95 33.49 -6.64
N GLU A 328 -31.03 33.97 -5.41
CA GLU A 328 -32.19 34.67 -4.91
C GLU A 328 -32.39 35.99 -5.64
N ARG A 329 -31.32 36.73 -5.97
CA ARG A 329 -31.37 37.95 -6.75
C ARG A 329 -31.94 37.69 -8.16
N PHE A 330 -31.40 36.71 -8.88
CA PHE A 330 -31.91 36.29 -10.19
C PHE A 330 -33.35 35.82 -10.14
N ALA A 331 -33.76 35.09 -9.11
CA ALA A 331 -35.15 34.71 -8.94
C ALA A 331 -36.07 35.91 -8.73
N ARG A 332 -35.67 36.90 -7.92
CA ARG A 332 -36.43 38.15 -7.72
C ARG A 332 -36.49 38.99 -9.00
N GLU A 333 -35.36 39.16 -9.70
CA GLU A 333 -35.30 39.89 -10.96
C GLU A 333 -36.21 39.24 -12.04
N GLY A 334 -36.20 37.88 -12.09
CA GLY A 334 -37.07 37.11 -12.98
C GLY A 334 -38.57 37.30 -12.68
N ILE A 335 -38.96 37.31 -11.40
CA ILE A 335 -40.33 37.56 -10.96
C ILE A 335 -40.73 39.01 -11.29
N GLN A 336 -39.82 39.95 -11.07
CA GLN A 336 -40.08 41.38 -11.34
C GLN A 336 -40.19 41.65 -12.83
N ALA A 337 -39.34 41.05 -13.67
CA ALA A 337 -39.42 41.12 -15.13
C ALA A 337 -40.72 40.50 -15.67
N ALA A 338 -41.20 39.40 -15.09
CA ALA A 338 -42.47 38.79 -15.45
C ALA A 338 -43.65 39.69 -15.06
N ALA A 339 -43.64 40.29 -13.88
CA ALA A 339 -44.66 41.22 -13.42
C ALA A 339 -44.71 42.53 -14.30
N ASP A 340 -43.55 43.05 -14.68
CA ASP A 340 -43.43 44.20 -15.58
C ASP A 340 -43.93 43.87 -17.01
N GLN A 341 -43.70 42.64 -17.48
CA GLN A 341 -44.26 42.18 -18.76
C GLN A 341 -45.78 42.04 -18.71
N GLU A 342 -46.36 41.52 -17.64
CA GLU A 342 -47.80 41.45 -17.44
C GLU A 342 -48.41 42.83 -17.30
N ALA A 343 -47.77 43.75 -16.57
CA ALA A 343 -48.24 45.14 -16.45
C ALA A 343 -48.21 45.90 -17.80
N ASN A 344 -47.17 45.62 -18.62
CA ASN A 344 -47.05 46.21 -19.96
C ASN A 344 -48.03 45.61 -20.98
N ALA A 345 -48.32 44.33 -20.89
CA ALA A 345 -49.32 43.61 -21.68
C ALA A 345 -50.73 44.15 -21.37
N ASN A 346 -51.01 44.42 -20.08
CA ASN A 346 -52.32 44.98 -19.64
C ASN A 346 -52.48 46.43 -20.01
N ARG A 347 -51.40 47.23 -20.14
CA ARG A 347 -51.46 48.64 -20.67
C ARG A 347 -51.69 48.69 -22.17
N ASN A 348 -51.16 47.72 -22.94
CA ASN A 348 -51.36 47.66 -24.40
C ASN A 348 -52.65 46.91 -24.80
N GLY A 349 -53.34 46.23 -23.88
CA GLY A 349 -54.62 45.54 -24.15
C GLY A 349 -55.85 46.39 -24.30
N ASN A 350 -55.76 47.76 -24.12
CA ASN A 350 -56.91 48.66 -24.24
C ASN A 350 -56.94 49.48 -25.53
N GLY A 351 -56.19 49.06 -26.54
CA GLY A 351 -56.19 49.72 -27.86
C GLY A 351 -55.88 48.70 -28.97
N ASP A 352 -56.93 48.22 -29.56
CA ASP A 352 -57.06 47.69 -30.92
C ASP A 352 -57.36 46.14 -31.01
N ARG A 353 -58.64 45.90 -31.23
CA ARG A 353 -59.11 44.60 -31.71
C ARG A 353 -58.77 44.48 -33.21
N ARG A 354 -57.59 43.86 -33.51
CA ARG A 354 -57.36 43.33 -34.87
C ARG A 354 -56.55 41.99 -34.77
N ARG A 355 -57.29 40.94 -35.06
CA ARG A 355 -56.94 39.67 -35.73
C ARG A 355 -55.52 39.17 -35.51
N ILE A 356 -55.37 38.10 -34.70
CA ILE A 356 -54.17 37.30 -34.56
C ILE A 356 -54.37 36.03 -35.34
N GLN A 357 -53.44 35.73 -36.27
CA GLN A 357 -53.15 34.40 -36.81
C GLN A 357 -52.20 33.63 -35.85
N PRO A 358 -52.37 32.29 -35.72
CA PRO A 358 -51.51 31.53 -34.80
C PRO A 358 -50.13 31.26 -35.42
N ALA A 359 -49.09 31.59 -34.70
CA ALA A 359 -47.72 31.24 -35.01
C ALA A 359 -47.35 29.84 -34.42
N GLN A 360 -46.58 29.10 -35.20
CA GLN A 360 -46.10 27.74 -34.91
C GLN A 360 -45.08 27.69 -33.76
N PRO A 361 -44.93 26.56 -33.03
CA PRO A 361 -44.00 26.41 -31.94
C PRO A 361 -42.56 26.22 -32.44
N GLN A 362 -41.62 26.96 -31.86
CA GLN A 362 -40.19 26.78 -32.06
C GLN A 362 -39.64 25.65 -31.17
N ARG A 363 -38.75 24.90 -31.78
CA ARG A 363 -38.03 23.75 -31.23
C ARG A 363 -37.19 24.10 -29.99
N GLU A 364 -37.30 23.28 -28.98
CA GLU A 364 -36.34 23.18 -27.87
C GLU A 364 -34.99 22.70 -28.38
N VAL A 365 -33.94 23.38 -27.92
CA VAL A 365 -32.55 22.97 -28.10
C VAL A 365 -32.12 22.29 -26.81
N GLU A 366 -32.00 20.97 -26.86
CA GLU A 366 -31.30 20.21 -25.82
C GLU A 366 -29.80 20.54 -25.81
N VAL A 367 -29.32 21.02 -24.66
CA VAL A 367 -27.88 21.11 -24.37
C VAL A 367 -27.49 19.85 -23.61
N SER A 368 -26.86 18.92 -24.32
CA SER A 368 -26.18 17.79 -23.71
C SER A 368 -24.91 18.25 -23.02
N ALA A 369 -24.79 17.89 -21.75
CA ALA A 369 -23.54 18.00 -20.97
C ALA A 369 -22.58 16.85 -21.34
N GLU A 370 -21.33 17.19 -21.63
CA GLU A 370 -20.15 16.36 -21.43
C GLU A 370 -19.34 16.90 -20.27
#